data_2b479417e85856ceb9e6bc0ab5631c26
#
_entry.id   2b479417e85856ceb9e6bc0ab5631c26
#
_cell.length_a   1.000
_cell.length_b   1.000
_cell.length_c   1.000
_cell.angle_alpha   90.00
_cell.angle_beta   90.00
_cell.angle_gamma   90.00
#
_symmetry.space_group_name_H-M   'P 1'
#
loop_
_entity.id
_entity.type
_entity.pdbx_description
1 polymer ?
#
loop_
_entity_poly.entity_id
_entity_poly.type
_entity_poly.pdbx_seq_one_letter_code
_entity_poly.pdbx_strand_id
1 'polypeptide(L)'
;LINAIIQEITGDQNVITTSRFPGTTLDKIEIPLDDGSYIYDTPGIIHRHQMAHYLTAKNLKYVSPKKEIKPKTYQLNPEQTLFLGGLGRFDFISGEKQGFTAFFDNELKLHRTKLEGASAFYDKHLGTLLTPPNSKEKEDFPKLVQHVFTIKDKTDLVISGLGWIRVTGTAKVAVWAPEGVAVVTRKAII
;
A
#
# COMPACT_ATOMS: atom_id res chain seq x y z
N LEU A 1 18.50 3.41 -9.39
CA LEU A 1 19.58 3.87 -8.52
C LEU A 1 20.90 3.18 -8.89
N ILE A 2 20.99 1.85 -8.82
CA ILE A 2 22.23 1.09 -9.06
C ILE A 2 22.81 1.33 -10.46
N ASN A 3 22.01 1.25 -11.52
CA ASN A 3 22.47 1.60 -12.88
C ASN A 3 22.97 3.05 -13.00
N ALA A 4 22.42 3.99 -12.25
CA ALA A 4 22.92 5.37 -12.22
C ALA A 4 24.29 5.46 -11.52
N ILE A 5 24.50 4.70 -10.46
CA ILE A 5 25.81 4.60 -9.78
C ILE A 5 26.85 3.95 -10.71
N ILE A 6 26.49 2.84 -11.37
CA ILE A 6 27.38 2.17 -12.33
C ILE A 6 27.76 3.11 -13.48
N GLN A 7 26.76 3.81 -14.06
CA GLN A 7 27.01 4.77 -15.14
C GLN A 7 27.94 5.90 -14.71
N GLU A 8 27.83 6.39 -13.48
CA GLU A 8 28.71 7.42 -12.93
C GLU A 8 30.16 6.91 -12.78
N ILE A 9 30.32 5.65 -12.38
CA ILE A 9 31.63 5.06 -12.11
C ILE A 9 32.27 4.50 -13.38
N THR A 10 31.55 3.75 -14.20
CA THR A 10 32.13 3.00 -15.35
C THR A 10 31.77 3.61 -16.72
N GLY A 11 30.86 4.55 -16.79
CA GLY A 11 30.35 5.11 -18.05
C GLY A 11 29.36 4.21 -18.80
N ASP A 12 29.13 2.99 -18.34
CA ASP A 12 28.24 2.04 -19.00
C ASP A 12 26.78 2.26 -18.61
N GLN A 13 25.88 2.16 -19.61
CA GLN A 13 24.43 2.31 -19.40
C GLN A 13 23.75 0.93 -19.32
N ASN A 14 22.80 0.78 -18.39
CA ASN A 14 21.95 -0.40 -18.27
C ASN A 14 22.68 -1.74 -18.10
N VAL A 15 23.74 -1.77 -17.33
CA VAL A 15 24.54 -2.97 -17.05
C VAL A 15 23.71 -4.03 -16.29
N ILE A 16 22.77 -3.60 -15.45
CA ILE A 16 21.92 -4.49 -14.67
C ILE A 16 20.47 -4.39 -15.14
N THR A 17 19.83 -5.53 -15.35
CA THR A 17 18.39 -5.60 -15.63
C THR A 17 17.60 -5.00 -14.49
N THR A 18 16.79 -3.98 -14.77
CA THR A 18 15.97 -3.32 -13.77
C THR A 18 14.50 -3.75 -13.89
N SER A 19 13.89 -4.04 -12.74
CA SER A 19 12.44 -4.25 -12.62
C SER A 19 11.91 -3.43 -11.45
N ARG A 20 10.60 -3.19 -11.49
CA ARG A 20 9.88 -2.56 -10.39
C ARG A 20 9.50 -3.54 -9.31
N PHE A 21 9.55 -4.82 -9.65
CA PHE A 21 9.09 -5.87 -8.77
C PHE A 21 10.29 -6.61 -8.20
N PRO A 22 10.21 -7.03 -6.94
CA PRO A 22 11.22 -7.89 -6.34
C PRO A 22 11.40 -9.19 -7.15
N GLY A 23 12.59 -9.77 -7.09
CA GLY A 23 12.88 -11.05 -7.74
C GLY A 23 13.48 -10.95 -9.13
N THR A 24 13.83 -9.74 -9.61
CA THR A 24 14.56 -9.56 -10.88
C THR A 24 16.02 -9.95 -10.76
N THR A 25 16.65 -9.60 -9.64
CA THR A 25 18.00 -10.03 -9.29
C THR A 25 17.91 -11.42 -8.71
N LEU A 26 18.45 -12.42 -9.41
CA LEU A 26 18.38 -13.83 -9.01
C LEU A 26 19.49 -14.20 -8.04
N ASP A 27 20.61 -13.46 -8.06
CA ASP A 27 21.78 -13.67 -7.20
C ASP A 27 22.41 -12.33 -6.85
N LYS A 28 23.38 -12.36 -5.94
CA LYS A 28 24.18 -11.18 -5.56
C LYS A 28 25.00 -10.70 -6.77
N ILE A 29 24.88 -9.43 -7.09
CA ILE A 29 25.71 -8.78 -8.12
C ILE A 29 26.76 -7.93 -7.42
N GLU A 30 28.03 -8.17 -7.75
CA GLU A 30 29.15 -7.40 -7.23
C GLU A 30 29.51 -6.27 -8.21
N ILE A 31 29.57 -5.05 -7.71
CA ILE A 31 29.91 -3.85 -8.47
C ILE A 31 31.23 -3.34 -7.90
N PRO A 32 32.37 -3.48 -8.63
CA PRO A 32 33.64 -2.99 -8.14
C PRO A 32 33.67 -1.46 -8.11
N LEU A 33 34.33 -0.89 -7.11
CA LEU A 33 34.64 0.52 -6.99
C LEU A 33 36.13 0.80 -7.25
N ASP A 34 36.45 2.07 -7.57
CA ASP A 34 37.83 2.48 -7.93
C ASP A 34 38.83 2.30 -6.79
N ASP A 35 38.36 2.26 -5.54
CA ASP A 35 39.18 2.03 -4.35
C ASP A 35 39.44 0.55 -4.03
N GLY A 36 38.99 -0.36 -4.90
CA GLY A 36 39.07 -1.81 -4.71
C GLY A 36 38.03 -2.42 -3.79
N SER A 37 37.06 -1.63 -3.31
CA SER A 37 35.89 -2.12 -2.57
C SER A 37 34.74 -2.53 -3.53
N TYR A 38 33.68 -3.08 -2.98
CA TYR A 38 32.54 -3.56 -3.76
C TYR A 38 31.21 -3.05 -3.18
N ILE A 39 30.27 -2.65 -4.07
CA ILE A 39 28.86 -2.52 -3.74
C ILE A 39 28.16 -3.81 -4.17
N TYR A 40 27.26 -4.31 -3.32
CA TYR A 40 26.48 -5.51 -3.60
C TYR A 40 25.03 -5.16 -3.86
N ASP A 41 24.52 -5.53 -5.04
CA ASP A 41 23.07 -5.60 -5.28
C ASP A 41 22.57 -6.99 -4.91
N THR A 42 21.60 -7.04 -4.04
CA THR A 42 21.01 -8.29 -3.55
C THR A 42 19.56 -8.45 -4.01
N PRO A 43 19.08 -9.70 -4.15
CA PRO A 43 17.70 -9.94 -4.51
C PRO A 43 16.71 -9.19 -3.63
N GLY A 44 15.74 -8.53 -4.25
CA GLY A 44 14.63 -7.90 -3.54
C GLY A 44 13.73 -8.94 -2.88
N ILE A 45 13.39 -8.74 -1.60
CA ILE A 45 12.53 -9.64 -0.84
C ILE A 45 11.14 -9.02 -0.70
N ILE A 46 10.09 -9.76 -1.12
CA ILE A 46 8.72 -9.42 -0.76
C ILE A 46 8.47 -9.97 0.64
N HIS A 47 8.37 -9.07 1.60
CA HIS A 47 8.10 -9.46 2.98
C HIS A 47 6.64 -9.92 3.13
N ARG A 48 6.41 -11.07 3.77
CA ARG A 48 5.06 -11.65 3.95
C ARG A 48 4.05 -10.75 4.69
N HIS A 49 4.53 -9.73 5.41
CA HIS A 49 3.68 -8.74 6.07
C HIS A 49 3.35 -7.53 5.20
N GLN A 50 3.71 -7.57 3.91
CA GLN A 50 3.40 -6.52 2.94
C GLN A 50 2.30 -6.96 1.98
N MET A 51 1.50 -6.00 1.54
CA MET A 51 0.42 -6.22 0.58
C MET A 51 0.89 -6.94 -0.70
N ALA A 52 2.08 -6.62 -1.19
CA ALA A 52 2.64 -7.21 -2.41
C ALA A 52 2.71 -8.75 -2.37
N HIS A 53 2.85 -9.35 -1.17
CA HIS A 53 2.88 -10.82 -1.02
C HIS A 53 1.59 -11.52 -1.44
N TYR A 54 0.46 -10.81 -1.34
CA TYR A 54 -0.88 -11.35 -1.59
C TYR A 54 -1.45 -10.93 -2.96
N LEU A 55 -0.66 -10.26 -3.79
CA LEU A 55 -1.09 -9.76 -5.08
C LEU A 55 -0.51 -10.57 -6.23
N THR A 56 -1.34 -10.79 -7.25
CA THR A 56 -0.87 -11.31 -8.53
C THR A 56 0.03 -10.28 -9.22
N ALA A 57 0.90 -10.72 -10.14
CA ALA A 57 1.79 -9.85 -10.91
C ALA A 57 1.06 -8.67 -11.58
N LYS A 58 -0.17 -8.91 -12.07
CA LYS A 58 -1.03 -7.89 -12.67
C LYS A 58 -1.42 -6.78 -11.68
N ASN A 59 -1.60 -7.14 -10.41
CA ASN A 59 -2.07 -6.23 -9.37
C ASN A 59 -0.94 -5.55 -8.59
N LEU A 60 0.31 -6.00 -8.76
CA LEU A 60 1.48 -5.35 -8.14
C LEU A 60 1.61 -3.87 -8.52
N LYS A 61 1.02 -3.43 -9.64
CA LYS A 61 1.01 -2.03 -10.04
C LYS A 61 0.38 -1.09 -9.00
N TYR A 62 -0.56 -1.57 -8.18
CA TYR A 62 -1.22 -0.77 -7.14
C TYR A 62 -0.37 -0.56 -5.88
N VAL A 63 0.72 -1.32 -5.74
CA VAL A 63 1.68 -1.22 -4.64
C VAL A 63 3.06 -0.74 -5.09
N SER A 64 3.22 -0.45 -6.38
CA SER A 64 4.46 0.07 -6.99
C SER A 64 4.13 1.24 -7.91
N PRO A 65 3.77 2.41 -7.35
CA PRO A 65 3.32 3.56 -8.12
C PRO A 65 4.37 4.02 -9.13
N LYS A 66 3.92 4.27 -10.36
CA LYS A 66 4.76 4.74 -11.49
C LYS A 66 4.91 6.25 -11.53
N LYS A 67 3.96 6.93 -10.93
CA LYS A 67 3.86 8.39 -10.91
C LYS A 67 3.80 8.84 -9.47
N GLU A 68 4.09 10.10 -9.26
CA GLU A 68 3.87 10.74 -7.97
C GLU A 68 2.43 10.48 -7.48
N ILE A 69 2.32 10.05 -6.23
CA ILE A 69 1.02 9.81 -5.60
C ILE A 69 0.35 11.16 -5.36
N LYS A 70 -0.86 11.32 -5.92
CA LYS A 70 -1.70 12.49 -5.67
C LYS A 70 -2.61 12.22 -4.47
N PRO A 71 -2.38 12.89 -3.33
CA PRO A 71 -3.21 12.72 -2.14
C PRO A 71 -4.68 13.05 -2.42
N LYS A 72 -5.59 12.24 -1.90
CA LYS A 72 -7.03 12.47 -2.02
C LYS A 72 -7.65 12.63 -0.64
N THR A 73 -8.24 13.80 -0.37
CA THR A 73 -8.90 14.06 0.92
C THR A 73 -10.39 13.81 0.84
N TYR A 74 -10.89 12.98 1.74
CA TYR A 74 -12.29 12.64 1.89
C TYR A 74 -12.83 13.27 3.17
N GLN A 75 -13.82 14.15 3.03
CA GLN A 75 -14.59 14.65 4.17
C GLN A 75 -15.58 13.55 4.59
N LEU A 76 -15.36 12.99 5.78
CA LEU A 76 -16.21 11.93 6.30
C LEU A 76 -16.97 12.42 7.55
N ASN A 77 -18.20 11.98 7.65
CA ASN A 77 -18.94 11.95 8.90
C ASN A 77 -18.63 10.65 9.66
N PRO A 78 -18.83 10.59 10.98
CA PRO A 78 -18.86 9.33 11.70
C PRO A 78 -19.76 8.32 11.00
N GLU A 79 -19.47 7.05 11.19
CA GLU A 79 -20.21 5.92 10.59
C GLU A 79 -20.13 5.89 9.04
N GLN A 80 -19.02 6.36 8.50
CA GLN A 80 -18.68 6.20 7.08
C GLN A 80 -17.44 5.34 6.87
N THR A 81 -17.40 4.69 5.72
CA THR A 81 -16.36 3.74 5.30
C THR A 81 -15.78 4.16 3.96
N LEU A 82 -14.47 3.98 3.81
CA LEU A 82 -13.76 4.00 2.54
C LEU A 82 -13.21 2.62 2.22
N PHE A 83 -13.60 2.04 1.11
CA PHE A 83 -12.95 0.86 0.55
C PHE A 83 -11.75 1.28 -0.30
N LEU A 84 -10.65 0.56 -0.19
CA LEU A 84 -9.40 0.74 -0.92
C LEU A 84 -9.32 -0.33 -2.03
N GLY A 85 -10.15 -0.17 -3.07
CA GLY A 85 -10.50 -1.29 -3.91
C GLY A 85 -11.13 -2.40 -3.07
N GLY A 86 -10.75 -3.64 -3.32
CA GLY A 86 -11.02 -4.78 -2.44
C GLY A 86 -9.81 -5.14 -1.54
N LEU A 87 -8.72 -4.35 -1.61
CA LEU A 87 -7.48 -4.65 -0.87
C LEU A 87 -7.53 -4.26 0.60
N GLY A 88 -8.46 -3.39 0.97
CA GLY A 88 -8.57 -2.93 2.35
C GLY A 88 -9.79 -2.05 2.55
N ARG A 89 -10.01 -1.65 3.79
CA ARG A 89 -11.14 -0.83 4.20
C ARG A 89 -10.71 0.07 5.36
N PHE A 90 -11.20 1.29 5.37
CA PHE A 90 -11.05 2.25 6.45
C PHE A 90 -12.42 2.67 6.95
N ASP A 91 -12.67 2.52 8.24
CA ASP A 91 -13.92 2.90 8.90
C ASP A 91 -13.68 4.10 9.82
N PHE A 92 -14.47 5.14 9.65
CA PHE A 92 -14.57 6.21 10.61
C PHE A 92 -15.73 5.90 11.58
N ILE A 93 -15.38 5.39 12.77
CA ILE A 93 -16.35 4.86 13.73
C ILE A 93 -17.03 6.00 14.51
N SER A 94 -16.19 6.88 15.13
CA SER A 94 -16.71 8.01 15.92
C SER A 94 -15.69 9.15 16.00
N GLY A 95 -16.19 10.37 16.21
CA GLY A 95 -15.45 11.61 16.26
C GLY A 95 -16.24 12.73 15.57
N GLU A 96 -15.66 13.91 15.47
CA GLU A 96 -16.23 15.01 14.69
C GLU A 96 -15.97 14.82 13.21
N LYS A 97 -16.87 15.35 12.35
CA LYS A 97 -16.65 15.38 10.90
C LYS A 97 -15.30 15.99 10.57
N GLN A 98 -14.49 15.27 9.82
CA GLN A 98 -13.14 15.72 9.45
C GLN A 98 -12.65 15.17 8.11
N GLY A 99 -11.53 15.72 7.63
CA GLY A 99 -10.87 15.26 6.43
C GLY A 99 -9.90 14.12 6.72
N PHE A 100 -9.98 13.06 5.92
CA PHE A 100 -9.03 11.95 5.90
C PHE A 100 -8.30 11.97 4.57
N THR A 101 -6.97 12.10 4.60
CA THR A 101 -6.18 12.16 3.38
C THR A 101 -5.56 10.81 3.08
N ALA A 102 -5.93 10.26 1.95
CA ALA A 102 -5.51 8.95 1.46
C ALA A 102 -4.32 9.09 0.49
N PHE A 103 -3.25 8.34 0.74
CA PHE A 103 -2.02 8.28 -0.04
C PHE A 103 -1.84 6.87 -0.59
N PHE A 104 -2.50 6.59 -1.68
CA PHE A 104 -2.45 5.31 -2.41
C PHE A 104 -2.12 5.55 -3.87
N ASP A 105 -1.76 4.50 -4.60
CA ASP A 105 -1.59 4.58 -6.04
C ASP A 105 -2.78 5.27 -6.71
N ASN A 106 -2.52 6.12 -7.71
CA ASN A 106 -3.55 6.94 -8.35
C ASN A 106 -4.61 6.12 -9.10
N GLU A 107 -4.28 4.90 -9.52
CA GLU A 107 -5.19 3.98 -10.20
C GLU A 107 -6.07 3.17 -9.21
N LEU A 108 -5.70 3.13 -7.93
CA LEU A 108 -6.52 2.45 -6.92
C LEU A 108 -7.80 3.26 -6.68
N LYS A 109 -8.93 2.63 -6.97
CA LYS A 109 -10.23 3.27 -6.77
C LYS A 109 -10.65 3.17 -5.30
N LEU A 110 -10.98 4.32 -4.72
CA LEU A 110 -11.54 4.39 -3.38
C LEU A 110 -13.06 4.58 -3.48
N HIS A 111 -13.81 3.78 -2.72
CA HIS A 111 -15.27 3.83 -2.72
C HIS A 111 -15.80 4.14 -1.33
N ARG A 112 -16.63 5.20 -1.21
CA ARG A 112 -17.22 5.63 0.06
C ARG A 112 -18.64 5.07 0.22
N THR A 113 -18.94 4.56 1.41
CA THR A 113 -20.28 4.11 1.79
C THR A 113 -20.55 4.38 3.27
N LYS A 114 -21.74 4.00 3.77
CA LYS A 114 -22.05 3.96 5.19
C LYS A 114 -21.30 2.79 5.85
N LEU A 115 -20.99 2.94 7.14
CA LEU A 115 -20.40 1.87 7.95
C LEU A 115 -21.40 0.73 8.14
N GLU A 116 -22.69 1.10 8.37
CA GLU A 116 -23.77 0.14 8.40
C GLU A 116 -23.86 -0.63 7.08
N GLY A 117 -23.84 -1.95 7.15
CA GLY A 117 -23.86 -2.82 5.97
C GLY A 117 -22.56 -2.88 5.17
N ALA A 118 -21.48 -2.23 5.61
CA ALA A 118 -20.22 -2.19 4.85
C ALA A 118 -19.61 -3.59 4.63
N SER A 119 -19.75 -4.52 5.57
CA SER A 119 -19.27 -5.90 5.40
C SER A 119 -20.07 -6.64 4.34
N ALA A 120 -21.39 -6.58 4.38
CA ALA A 120 -22.24 -7.17 3.35
C ALA A 120 -21.99 -6.53 1.96
N PHE A 121 -21.73 -5.22 1.93
CA PHE A 121 -21.35 -4.52 0.70
C PHE A 121 -20.02 -5.04 0.15
N TYR A 122 -19.00 -5.25 1.02
CA TYR A 122 -17.73 -5.82 0.62
C TYR A 122 -17.90 -7.20 0.00
N ASP A 123 -18.58 -8.11 0.69
CA ASP A 123 -18.79 -9.49 0.25
C ASP A 123 -19.51 -9.54 -1.11
N LYS A 124 -20.52 -8.69 -1.30
CA LYS A 124 -21.29 -8.61 -2.55
C LYS A 124 -20.47 -8.06 -3.72
N HIS A 125 -19.57 -7.11 -3.48
CA HIS A 125 -18.92 -6.32 -4.53
C HIS A 125 -17.44 -6.63 -4.71
N LEU A 126 -16.86 -7.51 -3.89
CA LEU A 126 -15.48 -7.95 -4.05
C LEU A 126 -15.29 -8.65 -5.39
N GLY A 127 -14.27 -8.22 -6.11
CA GLY A 127 -13.94 -8.75 -7.45
C GLY A 127 -14.75 -8.13 -8.59
N THR A 128 -15.67 -7.23 -8.30
CA THR A 128 -16.49 -6.50 -9.30
C THR A 128 -16.29 -5.00 -9.18
N LEU A 129 -17.09 -4.31 -8.36
CA LEU A 129 -16.92 -2.88 -8.08
C LEU A 129 -15.67 -2.61 -7.23
N LEU A 130 -15.41 -3.47 -6.24
CA LEU A 130 -14.23 -3.40 -5.38
C LEU A 130 -13.12 -4.26 -5.97
N THR A 131 -12.28 -3.65 -6.79
CA THR A 131 -11.12 -4.27 -7.44
C THR A 131 -9.86 -3.44 -7.24
N PRO A 132 -8.64 -4.07 -7.20
CA PRO A 132 -8.37 -5.49 -7.11
C PRO A 132 -8.78 -6.08 -5.76
N PRO A 133 -8.84 -7.42 -5.58
CA PRO A 133 -8.70 -8.49 -6.56
C PRO A 133 -9.88 -8.52 -7.54
N ASN A 134 -9.73 -9.18 -8.69
CA ASN A 134 -10.84 -9.41 -9.61
C ASN A 134 -11.64 -10.67 -9.22
N SER A 135 -12.72 -10.97 -9.95
CA SER A 135 -13.62 -12.09 -9.63
C SER A 135 -12.96 -13.48 -9.66
N LYS A 136 -11.85 -13.66 -10.38
CA LYS A 136 -11.09 -14.91 -10.43
C LYS A 136 -10.08 -15.05 -9.29
N GLU A 137 -9.61 -13.90 -8.78
CA GLU A 137 -8.57 -13.81 -7.75
C GLU A 137 -9.14 -13.73 -6.33
N LYS A 138 -10.42 -13.37 -6.19
CA LYS A 138 -11.05 -13.09 -4.89
C LYS A 138 -11.10 -14.30 -3.96
N GLU A 139 -11.17 -15.53 -4.50
CA GLU A 139 -11.26 -16.76 -3.71
C GLU A 139 -9.93 -17.06 -3.00
N ASP A 140 -8.80 -16.72 -3.63
CA ASP A 140 -7.46 -16.90 -3.08
C ASP A 140 -6.99 -15.70 -2.25
N PHE A 141 -7.75 -14.61 -2.26
CA PHE A 141 -7.37 -13.39 -1.54
C PHE A 141 -7.72 -13.52 -0.05
N PRO A 142 -6.77 -13.23 0.88
CA PRO A 142 -7.00 -13.39 2.30
C PRO A 142 -8.15 -12.53 2.82
N LYS A 143 -8.85 -13.03 3.84
CA LYS A 143 -9.89 -12.26 4.53
C LYS A 143 -9.31 -11.00 5.15
N LEU A 144 -10.12 -9.95 5.17
CA LEU A 144 -9.73 -8.72 5.86
C LEU A 144 -9.88 -8.88 7.37
N VAL A 145 -8.85 -8.49 8.11
CA VAL A 145 -8.82 -8.45 9.57
C VAL A 145 -8.88 -7.00 10.04
N GLN A 146 -9.67 -6.74 11.08
CA GLN A 146 -9.90 -5.42 11.63
C GLN A 146 -8.81 -5.02 12.65
N HIS A 147 -8.27 -3.80 12.49
CA HIS A 147 -7.38 -3.15 13.44
C HIS A 147 -8.00 -1.84 13.89
N VAL A 148 -8.36 -1.72 15.18
CA VAL A 148 -9.05 -0.55 15.73
C VAL A 148 -8.05 0.38 16.41
N PHE A 149 -8.16 1.68 16.14
CA PHE A 149 -7.29 2.71 16.69
C PHE A 149 -8.11 3.87 17.30
N THR A 150 -7.63 4.38 18.42
CA THR A 150 -8.09 5.66 18.98
C THR A 150 -7.00 6.69 18.74
N ILE A 151 -7.29 7.63 17.86
CA ILE A 151 -6.36 8.69 17.44
C ILE A 151 -6.64 9.95 18.25
N LYS A 152 -5.62 10.59 18.77
CA LYS A 152 -5.71 11.86 19.51
C LYS A 152 -5.03 13.00 18.77
N ASP A 153 -3.97 12.69 18.03
CA ASP A 153 -3.14 13.66 17.32
C ASP A 153 -3.01 13.29 15.84
N LYS A 154 -2.44 14.21 15.04
CA LYS A 154 -2.19 13.99 13.61
C LYS A 154 -1.34 12.73 13.40
N THR A 155 -1.95 11.69 12.83
CA THR A 155 -1.39 10.33 12.74
C THR A 155 -1.59 9.77 11.34
N ASP A 156 -0.58 9.09 10.81
CA ASP A 156 -0.69 8.26 9.61
C ASP A 156 -0.96 6.79 10.02
N LEU A 157 -2.03 6.22 9.47
CA LEU A 157 -2.37 4.80 9.56
C LEU A 157 -1.84 4.11 8.31
N VAL A 158 -0.82 3.31 8.46
CA VAL A 158 -0.07 2.70 7.35
C VAL A 158 -0.49 1.26 7.16
N ILE A 159 -0.91 0.91 5.94
CA ILE A 159 -1.09 -0.49 5.50
C ILE A 159 0.18 -0.88 4.75
N SER A 160 0.92 -1.83 5.30
CA SER A 160 2.26 -2.18 4.82
C SER A 160 2.26 -2.59 3.34
N GLY A 161 3.07 -1.89 2.54
CA GLY A 161 3.20 -2.13 1.10
C GLY A 161 2.02 -1.64 0.25
N LEU A 162 0.99 -0.99 0.82
CA LEU A 162 -0.14 -0.43 0.05
C LEU A 162 -0.15 1.10 0.04
N GLY A 163 -0.01 1.72 1.20
CA GLY A 163 -0.12 3.16 1.38
C GLY A 163 -0.59 3.53 2.78
N TRP A 164 -1.11 4.74 2.95
CA TRP A 164 -1.56 5.19 4.27
C TRP A 164 -2.71 6.19 4.20
N ILE A 165 -3.42 6.31 5.31
CA ILE A 165 -4.45 7.34 5.53
C ILE A 165 -4.01 8.23 6.68
N ARG A 166 -4.03 9.54 6.46
CA ARG A 166 -3.81 10.56 7.47
C ARG A 166 -5.10 10.90 8.18
N VAL A 167 -5.05 10.85 9.50
CA VAL A 167 -6.06 11.37 10.42
C VAL A 167 -5.53 12.66 11.04
N THR A 168 -6.30 13.74 11.00
CA THR A 168 -5.84 15.07 11.46
C THR A 168 -6.28 15.40 12.88
N GLY A 169 -7.44 14.90 13.30
CA GLY A 169 -8.02 15.19 14.62
C GLY A 169 -8.34 13.92 15.41
N THR A 170 -8.96 14.12 16.57
CA THR A 170 -9.41 13.01 17.40
C THR A 170 -10.45 12.16 16.71
N ALA A 171 -10.22 10.86 16.67
CA ALA A 171 -11.11 9.92 16.00
C ALA A 171 -10.95 8.49 16.54
N LYS A 172 -12.05 7.73 16.57
CA LYS A 172 -11.98 6.26 16.65
C LYS A 172 -12.19 5.72 15.25
N VAL A 173 -11.23 4.95 14.77
CA VAL A 173 -11.20 4.42 13.41
C VAL A 173 -10.85 2.95 13.39
N ALA A 174 -11.18 2.25 12.31
CA ALA A 174 -10.66 0.92 12.06
C ALA A 174 -10.05 0.87 10.66
N VAL A 175 -8.94 0.14 10.55
CA VAL A 175 -8.34 -0.25 9.27
C VAL A 175 -8.48 -1.75 9.12
N TRP A 176 -8.97 -2.18 7.98
CA TRP A 176 -9.07 -3.58 7.61
C TRP A 176 -8.03 -3.86 6.53
N ALA A 177 -7.21 -4.85 6.75
CA ALA A 177 -6.20 -5.30 5.80
C ALA A 177 -6.24 -6.83 5.70
N PRO A 178 -5.73 -7.43 4.62
CA PRO A 178 -5.63 -8.89 4.50
C PRO A 178 -4.89 -9.49 5.68
N GLU A 179 -5.35 -10.64 6.14
CA GLU A 179 -4.68 -11.38 7.20
C GLU A 179 -3.20 -11.57 6.87
N GLY A 180 -2.32 -11.21 7.80
CA GLY A 180 -0.86 -11.22 7.62
C GLY A 180 -0.27 -9.89 7.15
N VAL A 181 -1.05 -8.95 6.59
CA VAL A 181 -0.56 -7.60 6.25
C VAL A 181 -0.49 -6.74 7.51
N ALA A 182 0.67 -6.16 7.77
CA ALA A 182 0.86 -5.30 8.92
C ALA A 182 0.14 -3.96 8.77
N VAL A 183 -0.57 -3.54 9.83
CA VAL A 183 -1.15 -2.21 9.95
C VAL A 183 -0.51 -1.52 11.15
N VAL A 184 0.11 -0.37 10.91
CA VAL A 184 0.85 0.37 11.94
C VAL A 184 0.47 1.85 11.96
N THR A 185 0.66 2.49 13.09
CA THR A 185 0.51 3.94 13.25
C THR A 185 1.88 4.60 13.29
N ARG A 186 1.97 5.79 12.74
CA ARG A 186 3.16 6.64 12.88
C ARG A 186 2.76 8.11 12.98
N LYS A 187 3.64 8.93 13.52
CA LYS A 187 3.49 10.39 13.45
C LYS A 187 3.42 10.81 11.98
N ALA A 188 2.51 11.72 11.66
CA ALA A 188 2.34 12.20 10.28
C ALA A 188 3.66 12.79 9.74
N ILE A 189 4.05 12.39 8.53
CA ILE A 189 5.33 12.79 7.92
C ILE A 189 5.24 14.16 7.25
N ILE A 190 4.04 14.57 6.80
CA ILE A 190 3.80 15.82 6.06
C ILE A 190 2.77 16.66 6.78
#